data_315d51e9227d393c1ef805e26252cc8e
#
_entry.id   315d51e9227d393c1ef805e26252cc8e
#
_cell.length_a   1.000
_cell.length_b   1.000
_cell.length_c   1.000
_cell.angle_alpha   90.00
_cell.angle_beta   90.00
_cell.angle_gamma   90.00
#
_symmetry.space_group_name_H-M   'P 1'
#
loop_
_entity.id
_entity.type
_entity.pdbx_description
1 polymer ?
#
loop_
_entity_poly.entity_id
_entity_poly.type
_entity_poly.pdbx_seq_one_letter_code
_entity_poly.pdbx_strand_id
1 'polypeptide(L)'
;MTTIIRATTAHQTTATAAAFACGSEGYIRLGNKRAGAPGKPKPGETAVDIDRKNRILGNPFILHDPNDKTARADVIERFRAKYYADLACDGPMAAATQALTERVKTGERIVAMCWCWPKPCHGTLIIDEIKRRLE
;
A
#
# COMPACT_ATOMS: atom_id res chain seq x y z
N MET A 1 25.75 -11.47 -16.17
CA MET A 1 25.64 -11.21 -16.36
C MET A 1 25.38 -10.76 -16.06
N THR A 2 25.64 -10.77 -15.52
CA THR A 2 25.56 -10.38 -15.38
C THR A 2 25.49 -9.83 -14.90
N THR A 3 25.76 -9.81 -14.44
CA THR A 3 25.72 -9.25 -14.20
C THR A 3 25.58 -8.61 -13.71
N ILE A 4 25.88 -8.67 -13.36
CA ILE A 4 25.81 -8.05 -13.14
C ILE A 4 25.63 -7.43 -12.64
N ILE A 5 25.77 -7.45 -12.30
CA ILE A 5 25.58 -6.82 -12.14
C ILE A 5 25.43 -6.40 -11.51
N ARG A 6 25.80 -6.49 -11.16
CA ARG A 6 25.60 -6.01 -10.83
C ARG A 6 25.37 -5.41 -10.35
N ALA A 7 25.57 -5.35 -10.05
CA ALA A 7 25.32 -4.72 -10.01
C ALA A 7 25.12 -4.15 -9.50
N THR A 8 25.40 -3.97 -9.26
CA THR A 8 25.18 -3.40 -9.24
C THR A 8 24.95 -2.86 -8.76
N THR A 9 25.34 -3.01 -8.53
CA THR A 9 25.13 -2.47 -8.49
C THR A 9 24.98 -1.80 -8.04
N ALA A 10 25.27 -1.89 -7.76
CA ALA A 10 25.10 -1.33 -7.78
C ALA A 10 25.02 -0.71 -7.48
N HIS A 11 25.43 -0.40 -7.19
CA HIS A 11 25.25 0.18 -7.29
C HIS A 11 25.21 0.79 -6.91
N GLN A 12 25.55 0.79 -6.68
CA GLN A 12 25.48 1.31 -6.59
C GLN A 12 25.55 1.94 -6.05
N THR A 13 25.85 2.25 -5.70
CA THR A 13 25.84 2.92 -5.47
C THR A 13 25.96 3.73 -4.97
N THR A 14 26.37 4.06 -4.69
CA THR A 14 26.28 4.82 -4.40
C THR A 14 26.21 5.58 -4.04
N ALA A 15 26.46 5.93 -3.86
CA ALA A 15 26.08 6.61 -3.69
C ALA A 15 26.01 7.00 -3.17
N THR A 16 26.10 7.17 -2.93
CA THR A 16 25.68 7.49 -2.54
C THR A 16 25.41 7.66 -1.76
N ALA A 17 26.09 8.09 -1.72
CA ALA A 17 25.61 7.57 -0.55
C ALA A 17 24.66 8.42 0.19
N ALA A 18 24.96 9.53 0.57
CA ALA A 18 24.03 10.36 1.28
C ALA A 18 22.74 10.50 0.55
N ALA A 19 22.85 10.65 -0.70
CA ALA A 19 21.64 10.88 -1.46
C ALA A 19 20.75 9.70 -1.42
N PHE A 20 21.29 8.51 -1.38
CA PHE A 20 20.45 7.41 -1.45
C PHE A 20 19.79 7.10 -0.18
N ALA A 21 20.19 7.70 0.88
CA ALA A 21 19.46 7.51 2.11
C ALA A 21 18.00 7.90 1.97
N CYS A 22 17.67 8.82 1.09
CA CYS A 22 16.28 9.19 0.89
C CYS A 22 15.42 8.02 0.48
N GLY A 23 15.91 7.18 -0.40
CA GLY A 23 15.13 6.05 -0.86
C GLY A 23 14.84 5.05 0.22
N SER A 24 15.76 4.90 1.20
CA SER A 24 15.56 3.94 2.25
C SER A 24 14.55 4.40 3.29
N GLU A 25 14.10 5.65 3.23
CA GLU A 25 13.17 6.19 4.21
C GLU A 25 11.72 6.11 3.75
N GLY A 26 11.45 5.62 2.57
CA GLY A 26 10.10 5.47 2.11
C GLY A 26 9.36 4.37 2.84
N TYR A 27 8.04 4.56 3.03
CA TYR A 27 7.19 3.56 3.66
C TYR A 27 5.74 3.79 3.27
N ILE A 28 4.90 2.81 3.62
CA ILE A 28 3.46 2.96 3.50
C ILE A 28 2.81 2.44 4.78
N ARG A 29 1.80 3.15 5.26
CA ARG A 29 1.03 2.75 6.43
C ARG A 29 -0.44 3.08 6.25
N LEU A 30 -1.29 2.47 7.06
CA LEU A 30 -2.72 2.77 7.04
C LEU A 30 -3.04 4.02 7.86
N GLY A 31 -4.04 4.75 7.42
CA GLY A 31 -4.58 5.88 8.15
C GLY A 31 -6.10 5.85 8.13
N ASN A 32 -6.72 6.86 8.76
CA ASN A 32 -8.17 6.93 8.88
C ASN A 32 -8.66 8.34 8.54
N LYS A 33 -9.65 8.40 7.66
CA LYS A 33 -10.22 9.68 7.22
C LYS A 33 -11.19 10.30 8.22
N ARG A 34 -11.70 9.51 9.17
CA ARG A 34 -12.73 10.01 10.08
C ARG A 34 -12.18 11.15 10.93
N ALA A 35 -12.96 12.20 11.07
CA ALA A 35 -12.59 13.36 11.89
C ALA A 35 -12.31 12.91 13.32
N GLY A 36 -11.19 13.35 13.89
CA GLY A 36 -10.82 13.01 15.25
C GLY A 36 -10.18 11.65 15.43
N ALA A 37 -10.17 10.81 14.38
CA ALA A 37 -9.54 9.50 14.51
C ALA A 37 -8.02 9.63 14.38
N PRO A 38 -7.26 8.70 14.99
CA PRO A 38 -5.82 8.67 14.81
C PRO A 38 -5.48 8.23 13.39
N GLY A 39 -4.24 8.38 13.00
CA GLY A 39 -3.80 7.91 11.69
C GLY A 39 -3.85 8.95 10.60
N LYS A 40 -3.95 10.22 10.94
CA LYS A 40 -3.88 11.29 9.93
C LYS A 40 -2.45 11.43 9.41
N PRO A 41 -2.29 11.91 8.17
CA PRO A 41 -0.96 12.18 7.64
C PRO A 41 -0.22 13.20 8.48
N LYS A 42 1.07 12.95 8.68
CA LYS A 42 1.97 13.87 9.35
C LYS A 42 2.72 14.69 8.31
N PRO A 43 3.38 15.79 8.71
CA PRO A 43 4.22 16.54 7.76
C PRO A 43 5.22 15.61 7.07
N GLY A 44 5.36 15.75 5.77
CA GLY A 44 6.24 14.90 4.98
C GLY A 44 5.61 13.61 4.48
N GLU A 45 4.39 13.29 4.92
CA GLU A 45 3.67 12.12 4.42
C GLU A 45 2.65 12.53 3.36
N THR A 46 2.41 11.64 2.41
CA THR A 46 1.46 11.85 1.33
C THR A 46 0.25 10.94 1.52
N ALA A 47 -0.94 11.52 1.56
CA ALA A 47 -2.17 10.73 1.67
C ALA A 47 -2.55 10.16 0.32
N VAL A 48 -2.89 8.87 0.29
CA VAL A 48 -3.39 8.19 -0.90
C VAL A 48 -4.66 7.47 -0.52
N ASP A 49 -5.75 7.73 -1.23
CA ASP A 49 -7.02 7.09 -0.94
C ASP A 49 -6.99 5.63 -1.36
N ILE A 50 -7.41 4.75 -0.46
CA ILE A 50 -7.67 3.34 -0.79
C ILE A 50 -9.10 2.95 -0.44
N ASP A 51 -9.94 3.92 -0.09
CA ASP A 51 -11.36 3.70 0.11
C ASP A 51 -12.07 3.70 -1.26
N ARG A 52 -13.38 3.81 -1.27
CA ARG A 52 -14.14 3.74 -2.52
C ARG A 52 -13.88 4.86 -3.50
N LYS A 53 -13.25 5.93 -3.08
CA LYS A 53 -12.81 6.96 -4.01
C LYS A 53 -11.76 6.43 -4.98
N ASN A 54 -10.95 5.48 -4.52
CA ASN A 54 -10.04 4.76 -5.40
C ASN A 54 -10.82 3.60 -6.01
N ARG A 55 -11.20 3.74 -7.26
CA ARG A 55 -12.05 2.75 -7.92
C ARG A 55 -11.33 1.44 -8.23
N ILE A 56 -10.02 1.45 -8.15
CA ILE A 56 -9.21 0.27 -8.45
C ILE A 56 -8.89 -0.48 -7.17
N LEU A 57 -8.39 0.20 -6.14
CA LEU A 57 -7.96 -0.44 -4.91
C LEU A 57 -8.99 -0.39 -3.79
N GLY A 58 -10.06 0.37 -3.95
CA GLY A 58 -11.12 0.41 -2.95
C GLY A 58 -11.90 -0.90 -2.89
N ASN A 59 -12.37 -1.25 -1.70
CA ASN A 59 -13.17 -2.47 -1.55
C ASN A 59 -14.58 -2.22 -2.06
N PRO A 60 -15.02 -2.89 -3.13
CA PRO A 60 -16.35 -2.68 -3.68
C PRO A 60 -17.46 -3.35 -2.86
N PHE A 61 -17.09 -4.25 -1.95
CA PHE A 61 -18.06 -4.98 -1.15
C PHE A 61 -18.47 -4.15 0.05
N ILE A 62 -19.77 -3.94 0.22
CA ILE A 62 -20.30 -2.98 1.18
C ILE A 62 -20.38 -3.57 2.57
N LEU A 63 -19.86 -2.85 3.56
CA LEU A 63 -20.05 -3.18 4.97
C LEU A 63 -21.16 -2.29 5.50
N HIS A 64 -22.36 -2.88 5.70
CA HIS A 64 -23.53 -2.12 6.11
C HIS A 64 -23.49 -1.70 7.58
N ASP A 65 -22.93 -2.54 8.45
CA ASP A 65 -22.79 -2.24 9.87
C ASP A 65 -21.32 -2.28 10.24
N PRO A 66 -20.67 -1.14 10.48
CA PRO A 66 -19.25 -1.10 10.78
C PRO A 66 -18.88 -1.78 12.10
N ASN A 67 -19.87 -2.10 12.94
CA ASN A 67 -19.62 -2.80 14.19
C ASN A 67 -19.83 -4.31 14.09
N ASP A 68 -20.27 -4.80 12.94
CA ASP A 68 -20.47 -6.24 12.71
C ASP A 68 -19.15 -6.87 12.30
N LYS A 69 -18.51 -7.55 13.24
CA LYS A 69 -17.19 -8.16 13.01
C LYS A 69 -17.22 -9.26 11.97
N THR A 70 -18.30 -10.04 11.93
CA THR A 70 -18.46 -11.12 10.96
C THR A 70 -18.62 -10.57 9.56
N ALA A 71 -19.47 -9.54 9.40
CA ALA A 71 -19.66 -8.90 8.10
C ALA A 71 -18.37 -8.23 7.65
N ARG A 72 -17.62 -7.63 8.56
CA ARG A 72 -16.33 -7.01 8.22
C ARG A 72 -15.35 -8.06 7.70
N ALA A 73 -15.23 -9.18 8.39
CA ALA A 73 -14.36 -10.27 7.95
C ALA A 73 -14.78 -10.79 6.57
N ASP A 74 -16.08 -10.89 6.32
CA ASP A 74 -16.59 -11.36 5.05
C ASP A 74 -16.22 -10.43 3.90
N VAL A 75 -16.43 -9.11 4.06
CA VAL A 75 -16.11 -8.19 2.97
C VAL A 75 -14.61 -8.09 2.72
N ILE A 76 -13.79 -8.28 3.75
CA ILE A 76 -12.34 -8.34 3.58
C ILE A 76 -11.95 -9.60 2.82
N GLU A 77 -12.58 -10.73 3.15
CA GLU A 77 -12.28 -11.99 2.47
C GLU A 77 -12.71 -11.95 1.00
N ARG A 78 -13.83 -11.31 0.70
CA ARG A 78 -14.25 -11.12 -0.69
C ARG A 78 -13.27 -10.23 -1.44
N PHE A 79 -12.76 -9.20 -0.80
CA PHE A 79 -11.73 -8.36 -1.39
C PHE A 79 -10.46 -9.17 -1.64
N ARG A 80 -10.08 -10.03 -0.68
CA ARG A 80 -8.90 -10.86 -0.82
C ARG A 80 -8.97 -11.72 -2.08
N ALA A 81 -10.09 -12.38 -2.30
CA ALA A 81 -10.27 -13.23 -3.47
C ALA A 81 -10.14 -12.43 -4.76
N LYS A 82 -10.79 -11.27 -4.81
CA LYS A 82 -10.73 -10.39 -5.98
C LYS A 82 -9.32 -9.88 -6.22
N TYR A 83 -8.66 -9.44 -5.16
CA TYR A 83 -7.33 -8.84 -5.24
C TYR A 83 -6.30 -9.87 -5.73
N TYR A 84 -6.29 -11.04 -5.13
CA TYR A 84 -5.31 -12.06 -5.52
C TYR A 84 -5.57 -12.60 -6.93
N ALA A 85 -6.82 -12.67 -7.35
CA ALA A 85 -7.12 -13.03 -8.73
C ALA A 85 -6.58 -12.00 -9.71
N ASP A 86 -6.72 -10.71 -9.37
CA ASP A 86 -6.16 -9.63 -10.18
C ASP A 86 -4.64 -9.68 -10.21
N LEU A 87 -4.01 -9.89 -9.06
CA LEU A 87 -2.56 -10.00 -9.00
C LEU A 87 -2.04 -11.14 -9.88
N ALA A 88 -2.76 -12.25 -9.91
CA ALA A 88 -2.35 -13.42 -10.68
C ALA A 88 -2.39 -13.18 -12.19
N CYS A 89 -3.23 -12.28 -12.66
CA CYS A 89 -3.33 -11.98 -14.09
C CYS A 89 -2.79 -10.60 -14.46
N ASP A 90 -2.05 -9.95 -13.57
CA ASP A 90 -1.45 -8.64 -13.82
C ASP A 90 -2.49 -7.59 -14.21
N GLY A 91 -3.61 -7.58 -13.51
CA GLY A 91 -4.69 -6.66 -13.78
C GLY A 91 -4.46 -5.25 -13.25
N PRO A 92 -5.51 -4.41 -13.29
CA PRO A 92 -5.39 -3.02 -12.85
C PRO A 92 -5.04 -2.86 -11.37
N MET A 93 -5.46 -3.79 -10.51
CA MET A 93 -5.10 -3.72 -9.10
C MET A 93 -3.61 -4.02 -8.91
N ALA A 94 -3.08 -4.96 -9.67
CA ALA A 94 -1.65 -5.26 -9.65
C ALA A 94 -0.85 -4.05 -10.11
N ALA A 95 -1.29 -3.38 -11.17
CA ALA A 95 -0.60 -2.19 -11.69
C ALA A 95 -0.63 -1.06 -10.66
N ALA A 96 -1.77 -0.83 -10.01
CA ALA A 96 -1.88 0.22 -9.00
C ALA A 96 -1.00 -0.09 -7.79
N THR A 97 -0.94 -1.36 -7.38
CA THR A 97 -0.07 -1.79 -6.28
C THR A 97 1.39 -1.56 -6.64
N GLN A 98 1.78 -1.89 -7.87
CA GLN A 98 3.17 -1.69 -8.31
C GLN A 98 3.51 -0.21 -8.35
N ALA A 99 2.59 0.64 -8.79
CA ALA A 99 2.83 2.08 -8.82
C ALA A 99 3.10 2.62 -7.41
N LEU A 100 2.33 2.19 -6.42
CA LEU A 100 2.58 2.59 -5.03
C LEU A 100 3.92 2.04 -4.54
N THR A 101 4.25 0.81 -4.91
CA THR A 101 5.53 0.22 -4.54
C THR A 101 6.70 1.06 -5.06
N GLU A 102 6.62 1.50 -6.32
CA GLU A 102 7.68 2.34 -6.89
C GLU A 102 7.79 3.67 -6.17
N ARG A 103 6.68 4.26 -5.78
CA ARG A 103 6.70 5.51 -5.03
C ARG A 103 7.40 5.35 -3.69
N VAL A 104 7.13 4.26 -2.98
CA VAL A 104 7.83 3.97 -1.72
C VAL A 104 9.31 3.77 -1.97
N LYS A 105 9.68 3.07 -3.04
CA LYS A 105 11.09 2.86 -3.38
C LYS A 105 11.85 4.17 -3.60
N THR A 106 11.15 5.17 -4.14
CA THR A 106 11.80 6.47 -4.39
C THR A 106 11.79 7.38 -3.16
N GLY A 107 11.37 6.86 -2.02
CA GLY A 107 11.44 7.61 -0.76
C GLY A 107 10.16 8.26 -0.29
N GLU A 108 9.05 8.06 -1.00
CA GLU A 108 7.79 8.63 -0.56
C GLU A 108 7.30 7.93 0.71
N ARG A 109 6.73 8.71 1.59
CA ARG A 109 6.12 8.22 2.83
C ARG A 109 4.61 8.33 2.65
N ILE A 110 3.97 7.20 2.47
CA ILE A 110 2.57 7.17 2.05
C ILE A 110 1.66 6.75 3.21
N VAL A 111 0.55 7.45 3.36
CA VAL A 111 -0.51 7.04 4.29
C VAL A 111 -1.70 6.61 3.43
N ALA A 112 -2.01 5.32 3.46
CA ALA A 112 -3.13 4.76 2.72
C ALA A 112 -4.39 5.02 3.53
N MET A 113 -5.25 5.90 3.04
CA MET A 113 -6.38 6.43 3.79
C MET A 113 -7.64 5.63 3.53
N CYS A 114 -8.27 5.16 4.61
CA CYS A 114 -9.59 4.52 4.56
C CYS A 114 -10.39 4.98 5.76
N TRP A 115 -11.49 4.30 6.07
CA TRP A 115 -12.37 4.67 7.18
C TRP A 115 -12.37 3.66 8.32
N CYS A 116 -11.53 2.62 8.22
CA CYS A 116 -11.59 1.47 9.12
C CYS A 116 -10.52 1.46 10.20
N TRP A 117 -9.29 1.82 9.84
CA TRP A 117 -8.17 1.67 10.77
C TRP A 117 -8.46 2.37 12.10
N PRO A 118 -8.18 1.78 13.25
CA PRO A 118 -7.38 0.55 13.45
C PRO A 118 -8.17 -0.76 13.36
N LYS A 119 -9.44 -0.73 13.00
CA LYS A 119 -10.20 -1.96 12.79
C LYS A 119 -9.66 -2.68 11.54
N PRO A 120 -9.86 -4.00 11.43
CA PRO A 120 -9.41 -4.73 10.24
C PRO A 120 -9.94 -4.10 8.95
N CYS A 121 -9.10 -4.07 7.93
CA CYS A 121 -9.39 -3.35 6.70
C CYS A 121 -8.74 -4.07 5.52
N HIS A 122 -9.37 -3.95 4.35
CA HIS A 122 -8.82 -4.50 3.11
C HIS A 122 -7.44 -3.90 2.79
N GLY A 123 -7.18 -2.69 3.28
CA GLY A 123 -5.90 -2.03 3.04
C GLY A 123 -4.70 -2.78 3.58
N THR A 124 -4.91 -3.60 4.61
CA THR A 124 -3.83 -4.45 5.13
C THR A 124 -3.29 -5.36 4.04
N LEU A 125 -4.17 -5.92 3.21
CA LEU A 125 -3.76 -6.81 2.13
C LEU A 125 -2.90 -6.08 1.10
N ILE A 126 -3.28 -4.85 0.78
CA ILE A 126 -2.54 -4.03 -0.19
C ILE A 126 -1.16 -3.69 0.36
N ILE A 127 -1.11 -3.28 1.63
CA ILE A 127 0.15 -2.91 2.27
C ILE A 127 1.07 -4.12 2.39
N ASP A 128 0.53 -5.28 2.76
CA ASP A 128 1.34 -6.50 2.86
C ASP A 128 1.95 -6.85 1.49
N GLU A 129 1.17 -6.72 0.42
CA GLU A 129 1.68 -7.00 -0.92
C GLU A 129 2.79 -6.01 -1.31
N ILE A 130 2.61 -4.72 -0.98
CA ILE A 130 3.63 -3.72 -1.26
C ILE A 130 4.91 -4.04 -0.49
N LYS A 131 4.79 -4.39 0.79
CA LYS A 131 5.95 -4.76 1.60
C LYS A 131 6.67 -5.96 1.02
N ARG A 132 5.92 -6.95 0.56
CA ARG A 132 6.50 -8.13 -0.08
C ARG A 132 7.29 -7.73 -1.33
N ARG A 133 6.76 -6.80 -2.13
CA ARG A 133 7.43 -6.34 -3.34
C ARG A 133 8.67 -5.51 -3.08
N LEU A 134 8.75 -4.92 -1.89
CA LEU A 134 9.90 -4.11 -1.49
C LEU A 134 11.08 -4.95 -0.98
N GLU A 135 10.85 -6.21 -0.67
CA GLU A 135 11.91 -7.10 -0.18
C GLU A 135 12.91 -7.48 -1.26
#